data_26926e97f3318961c32b6771f35f96e3
#
_entry.id   26926e97f3318961c32b6771f35f96e3
#
_cell.length_a   1.000
_cell.length_b   1.000
_cell.length_c   1.000
_cell.angle_alpha   90.00
_cell.angle_beta   90.00
_cell.angle_gamma   90.00
#
_symmetry.space_group_name_H-M   'P 1'
#
loop_
_entity.id
_entity.type
_entity.pdbx_description
1 polymer ?
#
loop_
_entity_poly.entity_id
_entity_poly.type
_entity_poly.pdbx_seq_one_letter_code
_entity_poly.pdbx_strand_id
1 'polypeptide(L)'
;HPGYSATNLQSHHANPLMNKLMWLGNKVVATSAEFGARPTVHAVTADLPPNSYIGPTGFQGLRGAPGSNPRSAQARDVDAARRLWEGSEQRTGTAFPL
;
A
#
# COMPACT_ATOMS: atom_id res chain seq x y z
N HIS A 1 2.72 2.50 1.16
CA HIS A 1 2.25 1.13 1.38
C HIS A 1 3.06 0.45 2.51
N PRO A 2 2.48 -0.50 3.24
CA PRO A 2 3.13 -1.10 4.42
C PRO A 2 4.16 -2.20 4.06
N GLY A 3 4.29 -2.59 2.81
CA GLY A 3 5.03 -3.79 2.44
C GLY A 3 4.27 -5.06 2.82
N TYR A 4 4.99 -6.08 3.26
CA TYR A 4 4.42 -7.34 3.72
C TYR A 4 4.50 -7.43 5.23
N SER A 5 3.35 -7.34 5.90
CA SER A 5 3.24 -7.37 7.36
C SER A 5 2.34 -8.50 7.83
N ALA A 6 2.69 -9.11 8.94
CA ALA A 6 1.86 -10.13 9.58
C ALA A 6 0.65 -9.45 10.26
N THR A 7 -0.50 -9.55 9.63
CA THR A 7 -1.77 -9.00 10.13
C THR A 7 -2.86 -10.07 10.08
N ASN A 8 -3.99 -9.83 10.74
CA ASN A 8 -5.15 -10.73 10.73
C ASN A 8 -5.80 -10.90 9.35
N LEU A 9 -5.48 -10.01 8.39
CA LEU A 9 -5.98 -10.12 7.01
C LEU A 9 -5.54 -11.39 6.28
N GLN A 10 -4.43 -12.00 6.71
CA GLN A 10 -3.85 -13.16 6.04
C GLN A 10 -4.35 -14.51 6.59
N SER A 11 -5.17 -14.51 7.64
CA SER A 11 -5.66 -15.72 8.32
C SER A 11 -7.04 -16.18 7.86
N HIS A 12 -7.56 -15.69 6.76
CA HIS A 12 -8.93 -15.97 6.30
C HIS A 12 -9.03 -17.04 5.20
N HIS A 13 -8.12 -17.99 5.16
CA HIS A 13 -8.24 -19.13 4.24
C HIS A 13 -9.06 -20.25 4.86
N ALA A 14 -10.02 -20.79 4.08
CA ALA A 14 -10.84 -21.92 4.50
C ALA A 14 -10.09 -23.26 4.57
N ASN A 15 -8.87 -23.34 4.01
CA ASN A 15 -8.05 -24.54 3.99
C ASN A 15 -7.03 -24.53 5.14
N PRO A 16 -7.07 -25.52 6.09
CA PRO A 16 -6.15 -25.57 7.22
C PRO A 16 -4.67 -25.71 6.83
N LEU A 17 -4.38 -26.43 5.74
CA LEU A 17 -3.02 -26.61 5.25
C LEU A 17 -2.46 -25.28 4.69
N MET A 18 -3.28 -24.54 3.97
CA MET A 18 -2.92 -23.23 3.43
C MET A 18 -2.69 -22.21 4.56
N ASN A 19 -3.52 -22.23 5.61
CA ASN A 19 -3.33 -21.40 6.80
C ASN A 19 -2.01 -21.70 7.52
N LYS A 20 -1.62 -22.96 7.61
CA LYS A 20 -0.35 -23.38 8.23
C LYS A 20 0.86 -22.92 7.39
N LEU A 21 0.79 -23.05 6.07
CA LEU A 21 1.83 -22.57 5.15
C LEU A 21 1.94 -21.05 5.19
N MET A 22 0.83 -20.34 5.20
CA MET A 22 0.80 -18.88 5.32
C MET A 22 1.35 -18.40 6.67
N TRP A 23 1.02 -19.08 7.75
CA TRP A 23 1.56 -18.78 9.08
C TRP A 23 3.09 -18.94 9.12
N LEU A 24 3.60 -20.02 8.54
CA LEU A 24 5.05 -20.28 8.48
C LEU A 24 5.75 -19.24 7.59
N GLY A 25 5.18 -18.91 6.43
CA GLY A 25 5.67 -17.88 5.54
C GLY A 25 5.69 -16.49 6.21
N ASN A 26 4.62 -16.14 6.93
CA ASN A 26 4.53 -14.91 7.71
C ASN A 26 5.62 -14.79 8.77
N LYS A 27 5.95 -15.89 9.44
CA LYS A 27 6.96 -15.91 10.48
C LYS A 27 8.38 -15.65 9.96
N VAL A 28 8.62 -15.97 8.69
CA VAL A 28 9.96 -15.84 8.06
C VAL A 28 10.09 -14.54 7.27
N VAL A 29 9.04 -14.12 6.57
CA VAL A 29 9.11 -13.03 5.55
C VAL A 29 8.40 -11.76 6.00
N ALA A 30 7.30 -11.89 6.74
CA ALA A 30 6.51 -10.72 7.13
C ALA A 30 7.18 -9.91 8.25
N THR A 31 7.02 -8.61 8.20
CA THR A 31 7.38 -7.70 9.29
C THR A 31 6.22 -7.58 10.29
N SER A 32 6.50 -7.07 11.50
CA SER A 32 5.45 -6.78 12.48
C SER A 32 4.49 -5.70 11.98
N ALA A 33 3.28 -5.65 12.54
CA ALA A 33 2.30 -4.60 12.23
C ALA A 33 2.84 -3.20 12.55
N GLU A 34 3.62 -3.05 13.64
CA GLU A 34 4.31 -1.80 13.98
C GLU A 34 5.28 -1.37 12.88
N PHE A 35 6.06 -2.29 12.36
CA PHE A 35 6.98 -2.03 11.27
C PHE A 35 6.23 -1.66 9.98
N GLY A 36 5.11 -2.33 9.71
CA GLY A 36 4.23 -2.04 8.57
C GLY A 36 3.55 -0.67 8.65
N ALA A 37 3.37 -0.12 9.84
CA ALA A 37 2.80 1.21 10.03
C ALA A 37 3.79 2.36 9.73
N ARG A 38 5.09 2.10 9.77
CA ARG A 38 6.14 3.14 9.61
C ARG A 38 6.04 3.94 8.30
N PRO A 39 5.78 3.34 7.13
CA PRO A 39 5.61 4.11 5.90
C PRO A 39 4.43 5.09 5.96
N THR A 40 3.34 4.71 6.59
CA THR A 40 2.17 5.59 6.78
C THR A 40 2.50 6.76 7.70
N VAL A 41 3.15 6.49 8.83
CA VAL A 41 3.60 7.55 9.74
C VAL A 41 4.57 8.49 9.04
N HIS A 42 5.53 7.95 8.29
CA HIS A 42 6.49 8.73 7.52
C HIS A 42 5.79 9.63 6.48
N ALA A 43 4.82 9.09 5.75
CA ALA A 43 4.07 9.85 4.74
C ALA A 43 3.28 11.02 5.34
N VAL A 44 2.83 10.90 6.60
CA VAL A 44 2.07 11.95 7.28
C VAL A 44 2.97 12.99 7.94
N THR A 45 4.14 12.59 8.44
CA THR A 45 4.99 13.45 9.28
C THR A 45 6.19 14.05 8.57
N ALA A 46 6.66 13.45 7.47
CA ALA A 46 7.81 13.95 6.72
C ALA A 46 7.40 15.05 5.73
N ASP A 47 8.30 15.98 5.48
CA ASP A 47 8.16 16.98 4.41
C ASP A 47 8.46 16.29 3.06
N LEU A 48 7.40 15.93 2.37
CA LEU A 48 7.47 15.18 1.12
C LEU A 48 6.89 15.97 -0.05
N PRO A 49 7.45 15.83 -1.25
CA PRO A 49 6.82 16.41 -2.44
C PRO A 49 5.39 15.89 -2.64
N PRO A 50 4.49 16.71 -3.19
CA PRO A 50 3.15 16.26 -3.55
C PRO A 50 3.19 14.98 -4.40
N ASN A 51 2.20 14.12 -4.20
CA ASN A 51 2.07 12.89 -4.98
C ASN A 51 3.20 11.87 -4.77
N SER A 52 3.86 11.90 -3.61
CA SER A 52 4.85 10.90 -3.22
C SER A 52 4.21 9.55 -2.93
N TYR A 53 4.91 8.48 -3.28
CA TYR A 53 4.50 7.11 -2.95
C TYR A 53 5.52 6.49 -2.00
N ILE A 54 5.11 6.30 -0.76
CA ILE A 54 5.98 5.88 0.34
C ILE A 54 5.73 4.42 0.70
N GLY A 55 6.82 3.69 0.86
CA GLY A 55 6.81 2.30 1.29
C GLY A 55 8.18 1.87 1.79
N PRO A 56 8.32 0.59 2.18
CA PRO A 56 9.64 0.04 2.51
C PRO A 56 10.57 0.09 1.28
N THR A 57 11.83 0.40 1.51
CA THR A 57 12.81 0.58 0.42
C THR A 57 13.71 -0.64 0.19
N GLY A 58 13.68 -1.63 1.10
CA GLY A 58 14.46 -2.85 0.99
C GLY A 58 13.66 -4.01 0.40
N PHE A 59 14.35 -5.01 -0.10
CA PHE A 59 13.82 -6.28 -0.62
C PHE A 59 12.53 -6.12 -1.44
N GLN A 60 12.63 -5.53 -2.63
CA GLN A 60 11.50 -5.31 -3.57
C GLN A 60 10.31 -4.53 -2.97
N GLY A 61 10.55 -3.65 -2.00
CA GLY A 61 9.50 -2.89 -1.33
C GLY A 61 8.68 -3.66 -0.30
N LEU A 62 9.12 -4.86 0.10
CA LEU A 62 8.40 -5.69 1.06
C LEU A 62 8.77 -5.40 2.52
N ARG A 63 10.00 -4.96 2.77
CA ARG A 63 10.53 -4.65 4.12
C ARG A 63 11.59 -3.54 4.04
N GLY A 64 12.01 -3.05 5.19
CA GLY A 64 13.04 -2.03 5.31
C GLY A 64 12.52 -0.67 5.77
N ALA A 65 13.41 0.31 5.78
CA ALA A 65 13.07 1.68 6.18
C ALA A 65 12.08 2.34 5.21
N PRO A 66 11.19 3.23 5.69
CA PRO A 66 10.30 3.99 4.83
C PRO A 66 11.08 4.91 3.88
N GLY A 67 10.61 5.02 2.67
CA GLY A 67 11.17 5.91 1.67
C GLY A 67 10.36 5.94 0.39
N SER A 68 10.83 6.67 -0.60
CA SER A 68 10.17 6.80 -1.89
C SER A 68 10.23 5.49 -2.66
N ASN A 69 9.08 5.06 -3.18
CA ASN A 69 8.93 3.87 -4.00
C ASN A 69 8.47 4.24 -5.42
N PRO A 70 8.87 3.47 -6.44
CA PRO A 70 8.41 3.68 -7.80
C PRO A 70 6.92 3.33 -7.93
N ARG A 71 6.24 4.03 -8.82
CA ARG A 71 4.87 3.74 -9.25
C ARG A 71 4.87 3.15 -10.65
N SER A 72 3.88 2.31 -10.95
CA SER A 72 3.70 1.79 -12.31
C SER A 72 3.42 2.92 -13.32
N ALA A 73 3.59 2.64 -14.61
CA ALA A 73 3.25 3.61 -15.65
C ALA A 73 1.77 3.97 -15.60
N GLN A 74 0.89 3.00 -15.35
CA GLN A 74 -0.54 3.21 -15.20
C GLN A 74 -0.89 4.11 -14.01
N ALA A 75 -0.19 3.95 -12.88
CA ALA A 75 -0.39 4.79 -11.70
C ALA A 75 0.11 6.23 -11.88
N ARG A 76 0.87 6.50 -12.94
CA ARG A 76 1.38 7.83 -13.31
C ARG A 76 0.63 8.46 -14.48
N ASP A 77 -0.37 7.77 -15.02
CA ASP A 77 -1.18 8.25 -16.15
C ASP A 77 -2.17 9.31 -15.67
N VAL A 78 -1.82 10.58 -15.92
CA VAL A 78 -2.61 11.73 -15.51
C VAL A 78 -3.94 11.80 -16.28
N ASP A 79 -3.96 11.38 -17.54
CA ASP A 79 -5.19 11.38 -18.34
C ASP A 79 -6.17 10.32 -17.87
N ALA A 80 -5.68 9.14 -17.50
CA ALA A 80 -6.50 8.10 -16.88
C ALA A 80 -7.07 8.56 -15.53
N ALA A 81 -6.27 9.22 -14.71
CA ALA A 81 -6.70 9.77 -13.43
C ALA A 81 -7.80 10.83 -13.61
N ARG A 82 -7.64 11.73 -14.57
CA ARG A 82 -8.65 12.75 -14.91
C ARG A 82 -9.95 12.12 -15.38
N ARG A 83 -9.91 11.16 -16.30
CA ARG A 83 -11.11 10.45 -16.77
C ARG A 83 -11.83 9.72 -15.65
N LEU A 84 -11.08 9.11 -14.74
CA LEU A 84 -11.66 8.45 -13.56
C LEU A 84 -12.36 9.46 -12.65
N TRP A 85 -11.75 10.61 -12.41
CA TRP A 85 -12.31 11.67 -11.60
C TRP A 85 -13.62 12.22 -12.19
N GLU A 86 -13.58 12.65 -13.44
CA GLU A 86 -14.74 13.18 -14.16
C GLU A 86 -15.88 12.15 -14.25
N GLY A 87 -15.56 10.90 -14.56
CA GLY A 87 -16.55 9.82 -14.60
C GLY A 87 -17.15 9.51 -13.23
N SER A 88 -16.38 9.66 -12.15
CA SER A 88 -16.87 9.49 -10.79
C SER A 88 -17.82 10.62 -10.39
N GLU A 89 -17.49 11.87 -10.71
CA GLU A 89 -18.38 13.01 -10.47
C GLU A 89 -19.71 12.88 -11.23
N GLN A 90 -19.66 12.48 -12.49
CA GLN A 90 -20.86 12.26 -13.29
C GLN A 90 -21.76 11.16 -12.72
N ARG A 91 -21.17 10.05 -12.30
CA ARG A 91 -21.94 8.90 -11.77
C ARG A 91 -22.51 9.13 -10.38
N THR A 92 -21.81 9.89 -9.55
CA THR A 92 -22.25 10.19 -8.18
C THR A 92 -23.13 11.44 -8.09
N GLY A 93 -23.10 12.30 -9.11
CA GLY A 93 -23.73 13.62 -9.06
C GLY A 93 -23.07 14.56 -8.05
N THR A 94 -21.85 14.24 -7.60
CA THR A 94 -21.12 15.01 -6.59
C THR A 94 -19.81 15.54 -7.21
N ALA A 95 -19.63 16.84 -7.18
CA ALA A 95 -18.38 17.49 -7.56
C ALA A 95 -17.55 17.81 -6.32
N PHE A 96 -16.24 17.60 -6.39
CA PHE A 96 -15.31 18.02 -5.35
C PHE A 96 -14.91 19.47 -5.57
N PRO A 97 -15.12 20.37 -4.60
CA PRO A 97 -14.76 21.78 -4.72
C PRO A 97 -13.23 21.94 -4.61
N LEU A 98 -12.59 21.97 -5.74
CA LEU A 98 -11.14 22.25 -5.82
C LEU A 98 -10.90 23.77 -5.85
#